data_f23b6753fbc2bff97b53469a19fd316e
#
_entry.id   f23b6753fbc2bff97b53469a19fd316e
#
_cell.length_a   1.000
_cell.length_b   1.000
_cell.length_c   1.000
_cell.angle_alpha   90.00
_cell.angle_beta   90.00
_cell.angle_gamma   90.00
#
_symmetry.space_group_name_H-M   'P 1'
#
loop_
_entity.id
_entity.type
_entity.pdbx_description
1 polymer ?
#
loop_
_entity_poly.entity_id
_entity_poly.type
_entity_poly.pdbx_seq_one_letter_code
_entity_poly.pdbx_strand_id
1 'polypeptide(L)'
;SLRRQEHLKGYNINYIGLGVSGGADGARFGPAIMAGASSASYAKVQPILNEIAARTKNNDVCAIRLGDSAAVGHFVKMMHNGIEYADMQIISETYGLLSKGLGLTAPKISDIFEGWSKTELSSFLIEITTSILRYIDDDTKVPLIDLITDNAEQKGTGKLAAIAALELGVAAPSISEAVSERILSSLKLERVNSAGIFQKPKNENNIELI
;
A
#
# COMPACT_ATOMS: atom_id res chain seq x y z
N SER A 1 -6.47 17.53 12.60
CA SER A 1 -7.93 17.44 12.41
C SER A 1 -8.69 17.89 13.65
N LEU A 2 -8.43 17.32 14.85
CA LEU A 2 -9.14 17.66 16.10
C LEU A 2 -9.10 19.16 16.41
N ARG A 3 -7.93 19.79 16.38
CA ARG A 3 -7.78 21.23 16.64
C ARG A 3 -8.64 22.09 15.68
N ARG A 4 -8.72 21.72 14.40
CA ARG A 4 -9.55 22.44 13.42
C ARG A 4 -11.03 22.21 13.67
N GLN A 5 -11.42 20.98 13.98
CA GLN A 5 -12.81 20.65 14.32
C GLN A 5 -13.28 21.47 15.51
N GLU A 6 -12.49 21.54 16.59
CA GLU A 6 -12.83 22.30 17.79
C GLU A 6 -12.91 23.81 17.52
N HIS A 7 -11.93 24.36 16.81
CA HIS A 7 -11.92 25.78 16.43
C HIS A 7 -13.17 26.15 15.63
N LEU A 8 -13.59 25.31 14.67
CA LEU A 8 -14.72 25.63 13.78
C LEU A 8 -16.10 25.47 14.45
N LYS A 9 -16.20 24.71 15.54
CA LYS A 9 -17.42 24.63 16.33
C LYS A 9 -17.88 26.01 16.80
N GLY A 10 -16.95 26.87 17.21
CA GLY A 10 -17.28 28.25 17.65
C GLY A 10 -17.90 29.13 16.56
N TYR A 11 -17.77 28.75 15.30
CA TYR A 11 -18.31 29.47 14.14
C TYR A 11 -19.53 28.78 13.53
N ASN A 12 -20.10 27.76 14.20
CA ASN A 12 -21.19 26.94 13.68
C ASN A 12 -20.91 26.31 12.30
N ILE A 13 -19.65 25.96 12.05
CA ILE A 13 -19.20 25.32 10.82
C ILE A 13 -19.05 23.80 11.04
N ASN A 14 -19.70 23.00 10.18
CA ASN A 14 -19.53 21.56 10.20
C ASN A 14 -18.18 21.20 9.58
N TYR A 15 -17.35 20.47 10.33
CA TYR A 15 -16.06 19.99 9.86
C TYR A 15 -16.06 18.48 9.71
N ILE A 16 -15.67 18.00 8.54
CA ILE A 16 -15.60 16.57 8.20
C ILE A 16 -14.17 16.24 7.83
N GLY A 17 -13.59 15.26 8.51
CA GLY A 17 -12.28 14.74 8.16
C GLY A 17 -12.41 13.54 7.22
N LEU A 18 -11.84 13.61 6.02
CA LEU A 18 -11.89 12.54 5.05
C LEU A 18 -10.51 11.91 4.86
N GLY A 19 -10.42 10.59 5.02
CA GLY A 19 -9.38 9.76 4.48
C GLY A 19 -9.81 9.26 3.10
N VAL A 20 -8.94 9.39 2.10
CA VAL A 20 -9.25 9.02 0.72
C VAL A 20 -8.20 8.06 0.19
N SER A 21 -8.61 6.98 -0.45
CA SER A 21 -7.74 5.97 -1.05
C SER A 21 -8.09 5.73 -2.52
N GLY A 22 -7.08 5.40 -3.34
CA GLY A 22 -7.24 5.08 -4.76
C GLY A 22 -6.20 5.75 -5.68
N GLY A 23 -5.30 6.56 -5.15
CA GLY A 23 -4.28 7.26 -5.94
C GLY A 23 -4.88 8.19 -7.01
N ALA A 24 -4.19 8.36 -8.11
CA ALA A 24 -4.63 9.19 -9.24
C ALA A 24 -5.88 8.63 -9.94
N ASP A 25 -5.93 7.31 -10.14
CA ASP A 25 -7.07 6.64 -10.74
C ASP A 25 -8.30 6.71 -9.85
N GLY A 26 -8.15 6.48 -8.54
CA GLY A 26 -9.24 6.67 -7.59
C GLY A 26 -9.77 8.11 -7.57
N ALA A 27 -8.88 9.10 -7.64
CA ALA A 27 -9.30 10.51 -7.73
C ALA A 27 -10.13 10.80 -8.98
N ARG A 28 -9.87 10.09 -10.09
CA ARG A 28 -10.55 10.29 -11.36
C ARG A 28 -11.82 9.45 -11.52
N PHE A 29 -11.78 8.20 -11.08
CA PHE A 29 -12.83 7.20 -11.38
C PHE A 29 -13.64 6.77 -10.17
N GLY A 30 -13.28 7.21 -8.98
CA GLY A 30 -13.96 6.93 -7.72
C GLY A 30 -12.99 6.43 -6.64
N PRO A 31 -12.84 7.18 -5.54
CA PRO A 31 -12.01 6.77 -4.41
C PRO A 31 -12.81 5.96 -3.38
N ALA A 32 -12.09 5.21 -2.53
CA ALA A 32 -12.65 4.79 -1.25
C ALA A 32 -12.56 5.93 -0.23
N ILE A 33 -13.66 6.22 0.49
CA ILE A 33 -13.80 7.38 1.37
C ILE A 33 -14.09 6.94 2.80
N MET A 34 -13.23 7.36 3.73
CA MET A 34 -13.30 7.10 5.17
C MET A 34 -13.62 8.42 5.88
N ALA A 35 -14.86 8.60 6.33
CA ALA A 35 -15.31 9.87 6.88
C ALA A 35 -15.36 9.85 8.41
N GLY A 36 -14.81 10.89 9.03
CA GLY A 36 -14.96 11.23 10.44
C GLY A 36 -15.78 12.51 10.61
N ALA A 37 -16.99 12.40 11.17
CA ALA A 37 -17.90 13.52 11.38
C ALA A 37 -19.09 13.10 12.26
N SER A 38 -19.80 14.08 12.87
CA SER A 38 -21.11 13.79 13.47
C SER A 38 -22.08 13.24 12.42
N SER A 39 -23.05 12.41 12.83
CA SER A 39 -24.10 11.89 11.94
C SER A 39 -24.80 13.00 11.17
N ALA A 40 -25.15 14.10 11.85
CA ALA A 40 -25.85 15.24 11.25
C ALA A 40 -24.99 15.96 10.19
N SER A 41 -23.69 16.10 10.43
CA SER A 41 -22.77 16.70 9.45
C SER A 41 -22.54 15.78 8.26
N TYR A 42 -22.36 14.48 8.51
CA TYR A 42 -22.15 13.51 7.44
C TYR A 42 -23.36 13.40 6.52
N ALA A 43 -24.57 13.35 7.07
CA ALA A 43 -25.82 13.23 6.30
C ALA A 43 -25.95 14.33 5.23
N LYS A 44 -25.42 15.54 5.48
CA LYS A 44 -25.47 16.67 4.53
C LYS A 44 -24.62 16.45 3.28
N VAL A 45 -23.53 15.67 3.39
CA VAL A 45 -22.58 15.44 2.29
C VAL A 45 -22.62 14.00 1.78
N GLN A 46 -23.27 13.09 2.50
CA GLN A 46 -23.35 11.68 2.14
C GLN A 46 -23.81 11.44 0.69
N PRO A 47 -24.85 12.11 0.17
CA PRO A 47 -25.28 11.90 -1.22
C PRO A 47 -24.13 12.18 -2.21
N ILE A 48 -23.39 13.28 -2.01
CA ILE A 48 -22.26 13.66 -2.86
C ILE A 48 -21.12 12.61 -2.73
N LEU A 49 -20.78 12.23 -1.49
CA LEU A 49 -19.73 11.25 -1.25
C LEU A 49 -20.06 9.88 -1.86
N ASN A 50 -21.31 9.46 -1.78
CA ASN A 50 -21.78 8.21 -2.37
C ASN A 50 -21.73 8.23 -3.89
N GLU A 51 -21.91 9.38 -4.51
CA GLU A 51 -21.90 9.53 -5.96
C GLU A 51 -20.48 9.49 -6.53
N ILE A 52 -19.53 10.10 -5.84
CA ILE A 52 -18.13 10.15 -6.29
C ILE A 52 -17.29 8.96 -5.84
N ALA A 53 -17.77 8.15 -4.90
CA ALA A 53 -17.01 7.01 -4.37
C ALA A 53 -16.95 5.83 -5.36
N ALA A 54 -15.88 5.04 -5.23
CA ALA A 54 -15.79 3.73 -5.88
C ALA A 54 -16.95 2.82 -5.46
N ARG A 55 -17.21 1.81 -6.26
CA ARG A 55 -18.18 0.75 -5.96
C ARG A 55 -17.53 -0.62 -6.00
N THR A 56 -17.97 -1.49 -5.12
CA THR A 56 -17.57 -2.90 -5.13
C THR A 56 -18.15 -3.63 -6.34
N LYS A 57 -17.70 -4.89 -6.57
CA LYS A 57 -18.29 -5.77 -7.57
C LYS A 57 -19.82 -6.00 -7.36
N ASN A 58 -20.28 -5.88 -6.10
CA ASN A 58 -21.69 -5.99 -5.72
C ASN A 58 -22.44 -4.64 -5.78
N ASN A 59 -21.80 -3.59 -6.31
CA ASN A 59 -22.34 -2.24 -6.39
C ASN A 59 -22.47 -1.50 -5.03
N ASP A 60 -21.84 -2.01 -3.96
CA ASP A 60 -21.79 -1.32 -2.67
C ASP A 60 -20.91 -0.09 -2.76
N VAL A 61 -21.33 1.00 -2.12
CA VAL A 61 -20.61 2.28 -2.13
C VAL A 61 -19.41 2.23 -1.19
N CYS A 62 -18.24 2.56 -1.68
CA CYS A 62 -17.01 2.62 -0.90
C CYS A 62 -16.84 3.97 -0.15
N ALA A 63 -17.91 4.45 0.49
CA ALA A 63 -17.89 5.64 1.33
C ALA A 63 -18.62 5.36 2.65
N ILE A 64 -17.93 5.55 3.79
CA ILE A 64 -18.51 5.23 5.09
C ILE A 64 -18.12 6.26 6.15
N ARG A 65 -19.07 6.55 7.06
CA ARG A 65 -18.81 7.28 8.30
C ARG A 65 -18.31 6.33 9.38
N LEU A 66 -17.13 6.62 9.91
CA LEU A 66 -16.44 5.76 10.89
C LEU A 66 -16.63 6.21 12.35
N GLY A 67 -17.06 7.45 12.59
CA GLY A 67 -17.29 7.98 13.93
C GLY A 67 -17.44 9.50 13.97
N ASP A 68 -17.67 10.03 15.17
CA ASP A 68 -18.00 11.46 15.36
C ASP A 68 -16.77 12.39 15.27
N SER A 69 -15.60 11.87 15.51
CA SER A 69 -14.37 12.65 15.42
C SER A 69 -13.88 12.78 13.98
N ALA A 70 -13.56 13.99 13.55
CA ALA A 70 -12.91 14.23 12.26
C ALA A 70 -11.54 13.54 12.11
N ALA A 71 -10.90 13.16 13.20
CA ALA A 71 -9.61 12.47 13.16
C ALA A 71 -9.75 11.00 12.73
N VAL A 72 -10.89 10.35 12.96
CA VAL A 72 -11.03 8.90 12.73
C VAL A 72 -10.88 8.53 11.26
N GLY A 73 -11.40 9.32 10.32
CA GLY A 73 -11.23 9.07 8.90
C GLY A 73 -9.76 9.12 8.46
N HIS A 74 -9.02 10.10 8.97
CA HIS A 74 -7.57 10.21 8.72
C HIS A 74 -6.78 9.08 9.39
N PHE A 75 -7.16 8.69 10.62
CA PHE A 75 -6.50 7.61 11.34
C PHE A 75 -6.66 6.28 10.59
N VAL A 76 -7.88 5.94 10.18
CA VAL A 76 -8.14 4.70 9.44
C VAL A 76 -7.40 4.70 8.09
N LYS A 77 -7.36 5.83 7.37
CA LYS A 77 -6.57 5.93 6.13
C LYS A 77 -5.07 5.77 6.38
N MET A 78 -4.56 6.30 7.47
CA MET A 78 -3.15 6.12 7.86
C MET A 78 -2.84 4.64 8.13
N MET A 79 -3.70 3.95 8.88
CA MET A 79 -3.54 2.52 9.17
C MET A 79 -3.64 1.67 7.90
N HIS A 80 -4.62 1.97 7.03
CA HIS A 80 -4.72 1.36 5.70
C HIS A 80 -3.38 1.45 4.93
N ASN A 81 -2.77 2.63 4.90
CA ASN A 81 -1.47 2.79 4.23
C ASN A 81 -0.35 2.00 4.89
N GLY A 82 -0.36 1.88 6.22
CA GLY A 82 0.60 1.03 6.92
C GLY A 82 0.48 -0.44 6.53
N ILE A 83 -0.74 -0.96 6.45
CA ILE A 83 -1.04 -2.33 5.99
C ILE A 83 -0.59 -2.50 4.53
N GLU A 84 -0.91 -1.56 3.67
CA GLU A 84 -0.50 -1.57 2.26
C GLU A 84 1.03 -1.60 2.09
N TYR A 85 1.79 -0.94 2.99
CA TYR A 85 3.26 -1.06 3.03
C TYR A 85 3.70 -2.50 3.32
N ALA A 86 3.04 -3.16 4.29
CA ALA A 86 3.34 -4.54 4.63
C ALA A 86 3.02 -5.49 3.45
N ASP A 87 1.89 -5.31 2.79
CA ASP A 87 1.51 -6.08 1.61
C ASP A 87 2.55 -5.94 0.49
N MET A 88 2.97 -4.71 0.19
CA MET A 88 4.01 -4.47 -0.83
C MET A 88 5.36 -5.08 -0.44
N GLN A 89 5.70 -5.09 0.84
CA GLN A 89 6.92 -5.73 1.33
C GLN A 89 6.86 -7.23 1.13
N ILE A 90 5.76 -7.89 1.52
CA ILE A 90 5.56 -9.34 1.31
C ILE A 90 5.63 -9.70 -0.17
N ILE A 91 5.02 -8.92 -1.06
CA ILE A 91 5.11 -9.11 -2.51
C ILE A 91 6.56 -9.00 -2.98
N SER A 92 7.31 -8.01 -2.51
CA SER A 92 8.71 -7.80 -2.87
C SER A 92 9.61 -8.96 -2.41
N GLU A 93 9.43 -9.43 -1.18
CA GLU A 93 10.17 -10.58 -0.64
C GLU A 93 9.84 -11.87 -1.40
N THR A 94 8.56 -12.08 -1.69
CA THR A 94 8.10 -13.21 -2.50
C THR A 94 8.73 -13.18 -3.89
N TYR A 95 8.74 -12.02 -4.54
CA TYR A 95 9.45 -11.85 -5.81
C TYR A 95 10.94 -12.18 -5.67
N GLY A 96 11.59 -11.70 -4.60
CA GLY A 96 12.99 -11.99 -4.31
C GLY A 96 13.28 -13.49 -4.15
N LEU A 97 12.42 -14.21 -3.43
CA LEU A 97 12.52 -15.66 -3.26
C LEU A 97 12.34 -16.40 -4.60
N LEU A 98 11.34 -16.03 -5.38
CA LEU A 98 11.08 -16.68 -6.67
C LEU A 98 12.17 -16.38 -7.71
N SER A 99 12.65 -15.13 -7.77
CA SER A 99 13.66 -14.74 -8.76
C SER A 99 15.08 -15.16 -8.36
N LYS A 100 15.54 -14.83 -7.15
CA LYS A 100 16.90 -15.07 -6.70
C LYS A 100 17.07 -16.44 -6.06
N GLY A 101 16.05 -16.92 -5.33
CA GLY A 101 16.09 -18.22 -4.68
C GLY A 101 15.86 -19.38 -5.66
N LEU A 102 14.84 -19.26 -6.51
CA LEU A 102 14.46 -20.31 -7.47
C LEU A 102 14.93 -20.04 -8.92
N GLY A 103 15.51 -18.88 -9.20
CA GLY A 103 16.03 -18.54 -10.53
C GLY A 103 14.93 -18.32 -11.58
N LEU A 104 13.69 -18.03 -11.17
CA LEU A 104 12.59 -17.83 -12.10
C LEU A 104 12.70 -16.47 -12.79
N THR A 105 12.33 -16.43 -14.07
CA THR A 105 12.25 -15.18 -14.85
C THR A 105 10.99 -14.39 -14.50
N ALA A 106 11.00 -13.08 -14.70
CA ALA A 106 9.86 -12.21 -14.41
C ALA A 106 8.54 -12.67 -15.08
N PRO A 107 8.51 -13.11 -16.36
CA PRO A 107 7.30 -13.67 -16.97
C PRO A 107 6.77 -14.92 -16.24
N LYS A 108 7.65 -15.85 -15.82
CA LYS A 108 7.22 -17.03 -15.05
C LYS A 108 6.66 -16.67 -13.68
N ILE A 109 7.25 -15.68 -13.01
CA ILE A 109 6.74 -15.15 -11.74
C ILE A 109 5.38 -14.48 -11.97
N SER A 110 5.21 -13.74 -13.06
CA SER A 110 3.93 -13.17 -13.45
C SER A 110 2.83 -14.23 -13.57
N ASP A 111 3.11 -15.39 -14.17
CA ASP A 111 2.14 -16.48 -14.30
C ASP A 111 1.71 -17.04 -12.93
N ILE A 112 2.64 -17.11 -11.95
CA ILE A 112 2.34 -17.49 -10.57
C ILE A 112 1.40 -16.47 -9.92
N PHE A 113 1.73 -15.17 -10.02
CA PHE A 113 0.88 -14.09 -9.50
C PHE A 113 -0.50 -14.05 -10.17
N GLU A 114 -0.57 -14.32 -11.47
CA GLU A 114 -1.86 -14.47 -12.17
C GLU A 114 -2.67 -15.65 -11.63
N GLY A 115 -2.03 -16.75 -11.29
CA GLY A 115 -2.68 -17.86 -10.59
C GLY A 115 -3.28 -17.41 -9.26
N TRP A 116 -2.51 -16.70 -8.45
CA TRP A 116 -2.97 -16.18 -7.15
C TRP A 116 -4.08 -15.14 -7.26
N SER A 117 -4.12 -14.33 -8.33
CA SER A 117 -5.21 -13.38 -8.56
C SER A 117 -6.59 -14.03 -8.72
N LYS A 118 -6.65 -15.35 -8.90
CA LYS A 118 -7.87 -16.15 -9.04
C LYS A 118 -8.26 -16.90 -7.76
N THR A 119 -7.56 -16.67 -6.67
CA THR A 119 -7.74 -17.30 -5.35
C THR A 119 -8.15 -16.27 -4.29
N GLU A 120 -8.13 -16.66 -3.01
CA GLU A 120 -8.32 -15.77 -1.87
C GLU A 120 -7.25 -14.68 -1.76
N LEU A 121 -6.12 -14.83 -2.46
CA LEU A 121 -5.07 -13.80 -2.55
C LEU A 121 -5.38 -12.70 -3.57
N SER A 122 -6.54 -12.79 -4.26
CA SER A 122 -6.95 -11.78 -5.23
C SER A 122 -7.00 -10.39 -4.61
N SER A 123 -6.21 -9.47 -5.15
CA SER A 123 -6.17 -8.08 -4.73
C SER A 123 -5.66 -7.19 -5.85
N PHE A 124 -5.93 -5.89 -5.75
CA PHE A 124 -5.40 -4.90 -6.69
C PHE A 124 -3.86 -4.97 -6.80
N LEU A 125 -3.15 -5.13 -5.68
CA LEU A 125 -1.69 -5.22 -5.69
C LEU A 125 -1.19 -6.48 -6.41
N ILE A 126 -1.84 -7.62 -6.25
CA ILE A 126 -1.51 -8.85 -6.98
C ILE A 126 -1.76 -8.67 -8.49
N GLU A 127 -2.89 -8.08 -8.86
CA GLU A 127 -3.23 -7.83 -10.27
C GLU A 127 -2.23 -6.89 -10.97
N ILE A 128 -1.87 -5.76 -10.34
CA ILE A 128 -0.89 -4.84 -10.93
C ILE A 128 0.52 -5.44 -10.94
N THR A 129 0.90 -6.23 -9.93
CA THR A 129 2.19 -6.93 -9.91
C THR A 129 2.30 -7.90 -11.09
N THR A 130 1.24 -8.66 -11.36
CA THR A 130 1.16 -9.53 -12.55
C THR A 130 1.44 -8.75 -13.84
N SER A 131 0.78 -7.60 -13.99
CA SER A 131 0.93 -6.74 -15.18
C SER A 131 2.35 -6.16 -15.30
N ILE A 132 2.92 -5.67 -14.21
CA ILE A 132 4.28 -5.11 -14.18
C ILE A 132 5.33 -6.15 -14.55
N LEU A 133 5.23 -7.35 -13.98
CA LEU A 133 6.18 -8.43 -14.23
C LEU A 133 6.12 -8.98 -15.66
N ARG A 134 4.96 -8.83 -16.33
CA ARG A 134 4.76 -9.25 -17.72
C ARG A 134 5.20 -8.18 -18.73
N TYR A 135 5.30 -6.93 -18.29
CA TYR A 135 5.60 -5.84 -19.20
C TYR A 135 7.05 -5.90 -19.69
N ILE A 136 7.21 -5.95 -20.99
CA ILE A 136 8.51 -5.88 -21.67
C ILE A 136 8.65 -4.45 -22.24
N ASP A 137 9.74 -3.81 -21.92
CA ASP A 137 10.04 -2.47 -22.42
C ASP A 137 10.18 -2.48 -23.95
N ASP A 138 9.51 -1.54 -24.60
CA ASP A 138 9.43 -1.52 -26.07
C ASP A 138 10.77 -1.17 -26.75
N ASP A 139 11.62 -0.43 -26.09
CA ASP A 139 12.90 0.02 -26.65
C ASP A 139 14.00 -1.04 -26.41
N THR A 140 14.15 -1.49 -25.19
CA THR A 140 15.24 -2.40 -24.78
C THR A 140 14.93 -3.87 -24.96
N LYS A 141 13.63 -4.23 -25.07
CA LYS A 141 13.14 -5.62 -25.09
C LYS A 141 13.44 -6.41 -23.78
N VAL A 142 13.69 -5.71 -22.69
CA VAL A 142 13.97 -6.29 -21.35
C VAL A 142 12.71 -6.13 -20.48
N PRO A 143 12.44 -7.08 -19.54
CA PRO A 143 11.37 -6.91 -18.58
C PRO A 143 11.50 -5.58 -17.81
N LEU A 144 10.42 -4.82 -17.67
CA LEU A 144 10.42 -3.52 -17.02
C LEU A 144 11.00 -3.59 -15.59
N ILE A 145 10.71 -4.66 -14.87
CA ILE A 145 11.20 -4.86 -13.51
C ILE A 145 12.73 -4.86 -13.39
N ASP A 146 13.41 -5.25 -14.46
CA ASP A 146 14.89 -5.31 -14.52
C ASP A 146 15.50 -3.94 -14.88
N LEU A 147 14.69 -2.98 -15.34
CA LEU A 147 15.12 -1.64 -15.75
C LEU A 147 14.85 -0.58 -14.69
N ILE A 148 13.86 -0.78 -13.82
CA ILE A 148 13.51 0.17 -12.77
C ILE A 148 14.57 0.20 -11.67
N THR A 149 14.75 1.37 -11.07
CA THR A 149 15.67 1.54 -9.96
C THR A 149 15.20 0.73 -8.74
N ASP A 150 16.11 -0.02 -8.13
CA ASP A 150 15.90 -0.78 -6.88
C ASP A 150 15.91 0.13 -5.64
N ASN A 151 15.10 1.17 -5.66
CA ASN A 151 15.00 2.17 -4.60
C ASN A 151 13.54 2.52 -4.34
N ALA A 152 13.07 2.29 -3.13
CA ALA A 152 11.74 2.67 -2.67
C ALA A 152 11.85 3.61 -1.47
N GLU A 153 11.07 4.70 -1.50
CA GLU A 153 11.01 5.68 -0.43
C GLU A 153 9.67 5.59 0.32
N GLN A 154 9.63 6.22 1.50
CA GLN A 154 8.39 6.36 2.25
C GLN A 154 7.92 7.83 2.28
N LYS A 155 6.59 8.04 2.28
CA LYS A 155 5.97 9.37 2.41
C LYS A 155 5.51 9.69 3.84
N GLY A 156 5.86 8.86 4.82
CA GLY A 156 5.62 9.09 6.25
C GLY A 156 4.34 8.44 6.81
N THR A 157 3.38 8.02 6.01
CA THR A 157 2.13 7.40 6.52
C THR A 157 2.36 6.03 7.15
N GLY A 158 3.22 5.19 6.57
CA GLY A 158 3.62 3.91 7.17
C GLY A 158 4.31 4.10 8.52
N LYS A 159 5.25 5.06 8.60
CA LYS A 159 5.91 5.41 9.86
C LYS A 159 4.91 5.85 10.94
N LEU A 160 3.94 6.69 10.59
CA LEU A 160 2.92 7.12 11.54
C LEU A 160 2.02 5.97 12.00
N ALA A 161 1.72 5.00 11.13
CA ALA A 161 0.98 3.80 11.50
C ALA A 161 1.77 2.91 12.47
N ALA A 162 3.06 2.71 12.24
CA ALA A 162 3.94 1.97 13.15
C ALA A 162 4.05 2.65 14.53
N ILE A 163 4.22 3.97 14.57
CA ILE A 163 4.23 4.74 15.83
C ILE A 163 2.89 4.59 16.57
N ALA A 164 1.75 4.76 15.87
CA ALA A 164 0.45 4.62 16.49
C ALA A 164 0.20 3.22 17.06
N ALA A 165 0.66 2.16 16.38
CA ALA A 165 0.58 0.80 16.88
C ALA A 165 1.37 0.64 18.19
N LEU A 166 2.59 1.17 18.25
CA LEU A 166 3.42 1.14 19.46
C LEU A 166 2.80 1.95 20.62
N GLU A 167 2.29 3.14 20.35
CA GLU A 167 1.62 4.00 21.35
C GLU A 167 0.37 3.33 21.93
N LEU A 168 -0.35 2.56 21.10
CA LEU A 168 -1.56 1.85 21.52
C LEU A 168 -1.28 0.45 22.11
N GLY A 169 -0.03 0.01 22.15
CA GLY A 169 0.35 -1.32 22.61
C GLY A 169 -0.17 -2.45 21.70
N VAL A 170 -0.35 -2.17 20.40
CA VAL A 170 -0.82 -3.14 19.41
C VAL A 170 0.38 -3.68 18.62
N ALA A 171 0.50 -5.00 18.54
CA ALA A 171 1.56 -5.64 17.76
C ALA A 171 1.29 -5.49 16.25
N ALA A 172 2.19 -4.78 15.56
CA ALA A 172 2.14 -4.60 14.10
C ALA A 172 3.56 -4.73 13.50
N PRO A 173 4.25 -5.86 13.68
CA PRO A 173 5.65 -6.02 13.26
C PRO A 173 5.81 -5.88 11.74
N SER A 174 4.91 -6.41 10.93
CA SER A 174 4.99 -6.33 9.47
C SER A 174 4.95 -4.88 8.96
N ILE A 175 4.18 -3.99 9.60
CA ILE A 175 4.15 -2.57 9.25
C ILE A 175 5.50 -1.91 9.58
N SER A 176 6.03 -2.19 10.77
CA SER A 176 7.31 -1.63 11.23
C SER A 176 8.47 -2.10 10.36
N GLU A 177 8.47 -3.38 9.99
CA GLU A 177 9.46 -3.97 9.09
C GLU A 177 9.40 -3.33 7.71
N ALA A 178 8.23 -3.25 7.11
CA ALA A 178 8.06 -2.62 5.80
C ALA A 178 8.53 -1.16 5.76
N VAL A 179 8.39 -0.42 6.86
CA VAL A 179 8.94 0.95 6.98
C VAL A 179 10.46 0.92 7.05
N SER A 180 11.04 0.00 7.82
CA SER A 180 12.50 -0.17 7.94
C SER A 180 13.13 -0.55 6.61
N GLU A 181 12.53 -1.49 5.89
CA GLU A 181 13.00 -1.91 4.56
C GLU A 181 12.96 -0.77 3.53
N ARG A 182 11.95 0.11 3.58
CA ARG A 182 11.94 1.31 2.73
C ARG A 182 13.04 2.30 3.08
N ILE A 183 13.38 2.44 4.36
CA ILE A 183 14.50 3.27 4.79
C ILE A 183 15.81 2.67 4.26
N LEU A 184 16.04 1.37 4.45
CA LEU A 184 17.21 0.66 3.91
C LEU A 184 17.27 0.76 2.38
N SER A 185 16.14 0.58 1.69
CA SER A 185 16.05 0.70 0.24
C SER A 185 16.49 2.07 -0.26
N SER A 186 16.14 3.15 0.45
CA SER A 186 16.52 4.52 0.09
C SER A 186 18.02 4.81 0.21
N LEU A 187 18.76 4.02 1.00
CA LEU A 187 20.21 4.15 1.22
C LEU A 187 21.03 3.43 0.11
N LYS A 188 20.71 3.71 -1.16
CA LYS A 188 21.28 2.95 -2.28
C LYS A 188 22.82 2.95 -2.32
N LEU A 189 23.47 4.07 -2.09
CA LEU A 189 24.94 4.17 -2.10
C LEU A 189 25.58 3.30 -1.02
N GLU A 190 25.00 3.31 0.19
CA GLU A 190 25.47 2.49 1.30
C GLU A 190 25.28 1.01 1.00
N ARG A 191 24.13 0.61 0.44
CA ARG A 191 23.86 -0.78 0.04
C ARG A 191 24.86 -1.26 -1.02
N VAL A 192 25.15 -0.44 -2.04
CA VAL A 192 26.10 -0.78 -3.10
C VAL A 192 27.51 -0.92 -2.54
N ASN A 193 27.94 0.01 -1.70
CA ASN A 193 29.26 -0.05 -1.06
C ASN A 193 29.39 -1.28 -0.15
N SER A 194 28.37 -1.56 0.66
CA SER A 194 28.35 -2.74 1.55
C SER A 194 28.37 -4.05 0.78
N ALA A 195 27.66 -4.14 -0.34
CA ALA A 195 27.65 -5.33 -1.19
C ALA A 195 29.02 -5.72 -1.74
N GLY A 196 29.95 -4.76 -1.87
CA GLY A 196 31.34 -5.02 -2.24
C GLY A 196 32.19 -5.62 -1.11
N ILE A 197 31.74 -5.47 0.15
CA ILE A 197 32.49 -5.95 1.34
C ILE A 197 32.05 -7.36 1.72
N PHE A 198 30.77 -7.67 1.61
CA PHE A 198 30.22 -8.95 2.01
C PHE A 198 30.31 -9.98 0.87
N GLN A 199 30.75 -11.20 1.19
CA GLN A 199 30.74 -12.30 0.23
C GLN A 199 29.29 -12.71 -0.08
N LYS A 200 29.01 -12.95 -1.37
CA LYS A 200 27.73 -13.53 -1.75
C LYS A 200 27.59 -14.93 -1.16
N PRO A 201 26.44 -15.32 -0.62
CA PRO A 201 26.21 -16.70 -0.22
C PRO A 201 26.40 -17.61 -1.45
N LYS A 202 27.08 -18.74 -1.25
CA LYS A 202 27.19 -19.76 -2.30
C LYS A 202 25.81 -20.38 -2.48
N ASN A 203 25.22 -20.26 -3.65
CA ASN A 203 24.00 -21.01 -4.00
C ASN A 203 24.40 -22.48 -4.21
N GLU A 204 24.26 -23.29 -3.17
CA GLU A 204 24.52 -24.74 -3.24
C GLU A 204 23.25 -25.58 -3.44
N ASN A 205 22.07 -24.93 -3.57
CA ASN A 205 20.81 -25.67 -3.57
C ASN A 205 20.12 -25.61 -4.93
N ASN A 206 20.19 -26.72 -5.67
CA ASN A 206 19.15 -27.10 -6.61
C ASN A 206 17.90 -27.50 -5.80
N ILE A 207 17.03 -26.54 -5.50
CA ILE A 207 15.71 -26.84 -4.95
C ILE A 207 14.86 -27.32 -6.12
N GLU A 208 14.64 -28.63 -6.24
CA GLU A 208 13.60 -29.15 -7.11
C GLU A 208 12.26 -28.75 -6.52
N LEU A 209 11.48 -28.00 -7.29
CA LEU A 209 10.09 -27.70 -6.96
C LEU A 209 9.30 -29.01 -7.06
N ILE A 210 8.77 -29.47 -5.92
CA ILE A 210 7.78 -30.56 -5.83
C ILE A 210 6.42 -30.06 -6.29
#